data_b89f5d1ff612b1973fc1c5cf8296bcae
#
_entry.id   b89f5d1ff612b1973fc1c5cf8296bcae
#
_cell.length_a   1.000
_cell.length_b   1.000
_cell.length_c   1.000
_cell.angle_alpha   90.00
_cell.angle_beta   90.00
_cell.angle_gamma   90.00
#
_symmetry.space_group_name_H-M   'P 1'
#
loop_
_entity.id
_entity.type
_entity.pdbx_description
1 polymer ?
#
loop_
_entity_poly.entity_id
_entity_poly.type
_entity_poly.pdbx_seq_one_letter_code
_entity_poly.pdbx_strand_id
1 'polypeptide(L)'
;MGNTVLIVGLTLVISTVLCAMAAYGFSRFTTKGINIAFAFIIATMLIPEVVTARPLYEFMQKVKLYDTYPGLILLYISTVIPFTVLILRNFVGEIPISLEEAAAIDGATFSQRLFTIVLPLMKPAIATVCIINFITCLNNFFTPLFYSNGIQVLSVAIVQLQLLSLIHI
;
A
#
# COMPACT_ATOMS: atom_id res chain seq x y z
N MET A 1 6.13 13.11 16.01
CA MET A 1 6.39 11.67 16.14
C MET A 1 5.09 10.85 16.16
N GLY A 2 4.15 11.10 17.06
CA GLY A 2 2.90 10.31 17.17
C GLY A 2 2.10 10.20 15.88
N ASN A 3 1.91 11.30 15.15
CA ASN A 3 1.18 11.32 13.88
C ASN A 3 1.80 10.39 12.84
N THR A 4 3.13 10.39 12.73
CA THR A 4 3.86 9.54 11.78
C THR A 4 3.67 8.07 12.09
N VAL A 5 3.81 7.69 13.37
CA VAL A 5 3.62 6.29 13.80
C VAL A 5 2.20 5.82 13.52
N LEU A 6 1.21 6.66 13.80
CA LEU A 6 -0.20 6.33 13.58
C LEU A 6 -0.49 6.17 12.09
N ILE A 7 -0.10 7.16 11.25
CA ILE A 7 -0.39 7.13 9.81
C ILE A 7 0.34 5.96 9.14
N VAL A 8 1.65 5.82 9.37
CA VAL A 8 2.45 4.76 8.78
C VAL A 8 1.99 3.39 9.28
N GLY A 9 1.77 3.24 10.58
CA GLY A 9 1.31 1.98 11.17
C GLY A 9 -0.03 1.50 10.60
N LEU A 10 -1.04 2.39 10.55
CA LEU A 10 -2.34 2.05 9.96
C LEU A 10 -2.24 1.79 8.46
N THR A 11 -1.44 2.57 7.74
CA THR A 11 -1.18 2.34 6.30
C THR A 11 -0.62 0.94 6.08
N LEU A 12 0.40 0.54 6.85
CA LEU A 12 1.03 -0.78 6.70
C LEU A 12 0.05 -1.93 6.97
N VAL A 13 -0.69 -1.84 8.07
CA VAL A 13 -1.66 -2.91 8.42
C VAL A 13 -2.73 -3.03 7.35
N ILE A 14 -3.38 -1.92 6.99
CA ILE A 14 -4.50 -1.94 6.04
C ILE A 14 -4.01 -2.35 4.65
N SER A 15 -2.92 -1.72 4.15
CA SER A 15 -2.40 -2.04 2.80
C SER A 15 -1.93 -3.47 2.68
N THR A 16 -1.24 -4.01 3.71
CA THR A 16 -0.75 -5.40 3.68
C THR A 16 -1.89 -6.40 3.59
N VAL A 17 -2.95 -6.21 4.41
CA VAL A 17 -4.12 -7.12 4.37
C VAL A 17 -4.82 -7.05 3.02
N LEU A 18 -5.12 -5.83 2.54
CA LEU A 18 -5.78 -5.65 1.25
C LEU A 18 -4.96 -6.20 0.09
N CYS A 19 -3.64 -5.91 0.07
CA CYS A 19 -2.77 -6.37 -0.99
C CYS A 19 -2.54 -7.89 -0.97
N ALA A 20 -2.47 -8.52 0.20
CA ALA A 20 -2.33 -9.98 0.30
C ALA A 20 -3.57 -10.69 -0.25
N MET A 21 -4.76 -10.20 0.07
CA MET A 21 -6.01 -10.73 -0.48
C MET A 21 -6.11 -10.49 -1.99
N ALA A 22 -5.79 -9.28 -2.46
CA ALA A 22 -5.80 -8.95 -3.88
C ALA A 22 -4.77 -9.78 -4.67
N ALA A 23 -3.56 -9.93 -4.15
CA ALA A 23 -2.48 -10.71 -4.75
C ALA A 23 -2.87 -12.18 -4.92
N TYR A 24 -3.51 -12.76 -3.93
CA TYR A 24 -4.07 -14.11 -4.03
C TYR A 24 -5.11 -14.20 -5.15
N GLY A 25 -6.06 -13.27 -5.18
CA GLY A 25 -7.07 -13.21 -6.23
C GLY A 25 -6.47 -13.06 -7.62
N PHE A 26 -5.53 -12.14 -7.81
CA PHE A 26 -4.85 -11.92 -9.09
C PHE A 26 -3.92 -13.05 -9.53
N SER A 27 -3.44 -13.88 -8.59
CA SER A 27 -2.59 -15.03 -8.90
C SER A 27 -3.40 -16.27 -9.25
N ARG A 28 -4.48 -16.54 -8.54
CA ARG A 28 -5.26 -17.79 -8.67
C ARG A 28 -6.39 -17.69 -9.69
N PHE A 29 -6.92 -16.51 -9.93
CA PHE A 29 -8.01 -16.32 -10.90
C PHE A 29 -7.49 -15.59 -12.15
N THR A 30 -7.36 -16.32 -13.26
CA THR A 30 -6.77 -15.84 -14.52
C THR A 30 -7.82 -15.56 -15.61
N THR A 31 -8.83 -14.75 -15.29
CA THR A 31 -9.78 -14.29 -16.29
C THR A 31 -9.28 -13.01 -17.00
N LYS A 32 -9.76 -12.74 -18.22
CA LYS A 32 -9.38 -11.52 -18.97
C LYS A 32 -9.64 -10.25 -18.16
N GLY A 33 -10.77 -10.17 -17.44
CA GLY A 33 -11.12 -9.01 -16.62
C GLY A 33 -10.15 -8.80 -15.46
N ILE A 34 -9.77 -9.88 -14.76
CA ILE A 34 -8.82 -9.85 -13.66
C ILE A 34 -7.43 -9.40 -14.12
N ASN A 35 -6.97 -9.91 -15.26
CA ASN A 35 -5.68 -9.51 -15.82
C ASN A 35 -5.68 -8.04 -16.26
N ILE A 36 -6.78 -7.53 -16.81
CA ILE A 36 -6.94 -6.11 -17.15
C ILE A 36 -6.93 -5.26 -15.87
N ALA A 37 -7.66 -5.65 -14.84
CA ALA A 37 -7.67 -4.93 -13.56
C ALA A 37 -6.28 -4.88 -12.92
N PHE A 38 -5.55 -5.99 -12.92
CA PHE A 38 -4.16 -6.02 -12.45
C PHE A 38 -3.26 -5.10 -13.28
N ALA A 39 -3.35 -5.15 -14.63
CA ALA A 39 -2.57 -4.27 -15.50
C ALA A 39 -2.88 -2.79 -15.24
N PHE A 40 -4.14 -2.44 -14.97
CA PHE A 40 -4.54 -1.08 -14.60
C PHE A 40 -3.89 -0.63 -13.29
N ILE A 41 -3.85 -1.49 -12.26
CA ILE A 41 -3.19 -1.17 -10.99
C ILE A 41 -1.69 -0.90 -11.24
N ILE A 42 -1.02 -1.74 -12.01
CA ILE A 42 0.41 -1.55 -12.30
C ILE A 42 0.66 -0.31 -13.16
N ALA A 43 -0.23 0.00 -14.11
CA ALA A 43 -0.12 1.18 -14.95
C ALA A 43 -0.14 2.50 -14.14
N THR A 44 -0.77 2.51 -12.96
CA THR A 44 -0.74 3.70 -12.08
C THR A 44 0.67 4.08 -11.62
N MET A 45 1.61 3.14 -11.58
CA MET A 45 3.03 3.41 -11.23
C MET A 45 3.75 4.27 -12.28
N LEU A 46 3.23 4.35 -13.49
CA LEU A 46 3.80 5.16 -14.57
C LEU A 46 3.40 6.64 -14.46
N ILE A 47 2.43 6.97 -13.61
CA ILE A 47 1.92 8.32 -13.45
C ILE A 47 2.72 9.01 -12.34
N PRO A 48 3.50 10.09 -12.65
CA PRO A 48 4.21 10.83 -11.63
C PRO A 48 3.25 11.50 -10.63
N GLU A 49 3.56 11.41 -9.33
CA GLU A 49 2.73 12.02 -8.26
C GLU A 49 2.47 13.51 -8.48
N VAL A 50 3.45 14.23 -9.03
CA VAL A 50 3.34 15.69 -9.28
C VAL A 50 2.23 16.01 -10.26
N VAL A 51 1.99 15.17 -11.27
CA VAL A 51 0.94 15.37 -12.28
C VAL A 51 -0.45 15.27 -11.68
N THR A 52 -0.62 14.37 -10.72
CA THR A 52 -1.89 14.13 -10.05
C THR A 52 -2.13 15.04 -8.85
N ALA A 53 -1.13 15.83 -8.43
CA ALA A 53 -1.18 16.62 -7.21
C ALA A 53 -2.38 17.57 -7.15
N ARG A 54 -2.58 18.39 -8.19
CA ARG A 54 -3.66 19.38 -8.21
C ARG A 54 -5.07 18.75 -8.30
N PRO A 55 -5.37 17.87 -9.26
CA PRO A 55 -6.69 17.25 -9.33
C PRO A 55 -7.03 16.44 -8.09
N LEU A 56 -6.05 15.78 -7.48
CA LEU A 56 -6.24 15.00 -6.27
C LEU A 56 -6.49 15.92 -5.05
N TYR A 57 -5.80 17.06 -4.97
CA TYR A 57 -6.06 18.08 -3.95
C TYR A 57 -7.50 18.59 -4.01
N GLU A 58 -7.98 18.97 -5.20
CA GLU A 58 -9.35 19.44 -5.40
C GLU A 58 -10.39 18.35 -5.06
N PHE A 59 -10.09 17.11 -5.41
CA PHE A 59 -10.92 15.96 -5.04
C PHE A 59 -10.98 15.77 -3.53
N MET A 60 -9.84 15.77 -2.84
CA MET A 60 -9.75 15.60 -1.39
C MET A 60 -10.53 16.69 -0.64
N GLN A 61 -10.51 17.92 -1.14
CA GLN A 61 -11.33 19.01 -0.58
C GLN A 61 -12.83 18.76 -0.78
N LYS A 62 -13.26 18.34 -1.97
CA LYS A 62 -14.66 18.05 -2.27
C LYS A 62 -15.23 16.94 -1.38
N VAL A 63 -14.46 15.90 -1.13
CA VAL A 63 -14.87 14.78 -0.27
C VAL A 63 -14.61 15.05 1.22
N LYS A 64 -14.11 16.24 1.60
CA LYS A 64 -13.78 16.66 2.97
C LYS A 64 -12.76 15.75 3.68
N LEU A 65 -11.84 15.19 2.92
CA LEU A 65 -10.74 14.38 3.42
C LEU A 65 -9.39 15.12 3.46
N TYR A 66 -9.36 16.37 2.94
CA TYR A 66 -8.18 17.24 3.03
C TYR A 66 -7.84 17.53 4.50
N ASP A 67 -6.56 17.49 4.85
CA ASP A 67 -6.03 17.73 6.21
C ASP A 67 -6.68 16.85 7.30
N THR A 68 -6.96 15.59 6.96
CA THR A 68 -7.49 14.60 7.90
C THR A 68 -6.61 13.35 7.95
N TYR A 69 -6.57 12.67 9.10
CA TYR A 69 -5.85 11.39 9.23
C TYR A 69 -6.36 10.33 8.24
N PRO A 70 -7.67 10.09 8.09
CA PRO A 70 -8.17 9.13 7.10
C PRO A 70 -7.75 9.49 5.68
N GLY A 71 -7.78 10.78 5.33
CA GLY A 71 -7.36 11.26 4.03
C GLY A 71 -5.89 10.94 3.74
N LEU A 72 -4.99 11.27 4.66
CA LEU A 72 -3.57 10.95 4.52
C LEU A 72 -3.32 9.44 4.45
N ILE A 73 -3.97 8.65 5.31
CA ILE A 73 -3.83 7.19 5.30
C ILE A 73 -4.27 6.60 3.96
N LEU A 74 -5.40 7.05 3.38
CA LEU A 74 -5.87 6.60 2.07
C LEU A 74 -4.88 6.94 0.95
N LEU A 75 -4.30 8.14 0.98
CA LEU A 75 -3.28 8.54 0.01
C LEU A 75 -2.02 7.69 0.13
N TYR A 76 -1.52 7.46 1.33
CA TYR A 76 -0.38 6.57 1.57
C TYR A 76 -0.65 5.13 1.12
N ILE A 77 -1.85 4.60 1.41
CA ILE A 77 -2.28 3.29 0.93
C ILE A 77 -2.25 3.24 -0.60
N SER A 78 -2.80 4.25 -1.27
CA SER A 78 -2.84 4.29 -2.74
C SER A 78 -1.44 4.28 -3.37
N THR A 79 -0.47 4.91 -2.74
CA THR A 79 0.92 4.95 -3.19
C THR A 79 1.61 3.58 -3.10
N VAL A 80 1.35 2.81 -2.05
CA VAL A 80 2.05 1.53 -1.83
C VAL A 80 1.36 0.31 -2.48
N ILE A 81 0.05 0.38 -2.77
CA ILE A 81 -0.74 -0.74 -3.33
C ILE A 81 -0.13 -1.35 -4.59
N PRO A 82 0.22 -0.58 -5.66
CA PRO A 82 0.61 -1.19 -6.92
C PRO A 82 1.84 -2.07 -6.79
N PHE A 83 2.87 -1.57 -6.13
CA PHE A 83 4.11 -2.28 -5.91
C PHE A 83 3.93 -3.49 -4.99
N THR A 84 3.15 -3.32 -3.91
CA THR A 84 2.88 -4.39 -2.94
C THR A 84 2.11 -5.54 -3.58
N VAL A 85 1.06 -5.24 -4.35
CA VAL A 85 0.28 -6.26 -5.06
C VAL A 85 1.14 -6.99 -6.09
N LEU A 86 2.01 -6.27 -6.81
CA LEU A 86 2.92 -6.88 -7.80
C LEU A 86 3.83 -7.92 -7.15
N ILE A 87 4.51 -7.54 -6.06
CA ILE A 87 5.43 -8.45 -5.36
C ILE A 87 4.68 -9.66 -4.77
N LEU A 88 3.61 -9.40 -4.04
CA LEU A 88 2.86 -10.46 -3.38
C LEU A 88 2.20 -11.41 -4.39
N ARG A 89 1.69 -10.91 -5.53
CA ARG A 89 1.14 -11.74 -6.60
C ARG A 89 2.18 -12.70 -7.18
N ASN A 90 3.38 -12.21 -7.44
CA ASN A 90 4.47 -13.04 -7.97
C ASN A 90 4.82 -14.14 -6.97
N PHE A 91 4.94 -13.79 -5.68
CA PHE A 91 5.23 -14.76 -4.63
C PHE A 91 4.14 -15.81 -4.47
N VAL A 92 2.85 -15.42 -4.52
CA VAL A 92 1.74 -16.39 -4.52
C VAL A 92 1.82 -17.31 -5.73
N GLY A 93 2.26 -16.80 -6.89
CA GLY A 93 2.44 -17.60 -8.09
C GLY A 93 3.49 -18.72 -7.96
N GLU A 94 4.49 -18.54 -7.08
CA GLU A 94 5.51 -19.55 -6.79
C GLU A 94 5.03 -20.66 -5.84
N ILE A 95 3.94 -20.43 -5.10
CA ILE A 95 3.35 -21.44 -4.21
C ILE A 95 2.64 -22.49 -5.07
N PRO A 96 3.03 -23.79 -4.97
CA PRO A 96 2.41 -24.84 -5.76
C PRO A 96 0.92 -24.96 -5.49
N ILE A 97 0.11 -24.92 -6.56
CA ILE A 97 -1.35 -25.01 -6.45
C ILE A 97 -1.80 -26.37 -5.88
N SER A 98 -0.99 -27.42 -6.05
CA SER A 98 -1.23 -28.76 -5.52
C SER A 98 -1.43 -28.80 -4.00
N LEU A 99 -0.83 -27.85 -3.26
CA LEU A 99 -1.06 -27.74 -1.81
C LEU A 99 -2.50 -27.34 -1.49
N GLU A 100 -3.04 -26.41 -2.27
CA GLU A 100 -4.43 -25.96 -2.12
C GLU A 100 -5.42 -26.99 -2.63
N GLU A 101 -5.07 -27.73 -3.68
CA GLU A 101 -5.88 -28.82 -4.25
C GLU A 101 -5.94 -30.01 -3.27
N ALA A 102 -4.83 -30.41 -2.68
CA ALA A 102 -4.81 -31.47 -1.65
C ALA A 102 -5.69 -31.10 -0.46
N ALA A 103 -5.57 -29.87 0.06
CA ALA A 103 -6.41 -29.39 1.14
C ALA A 103 -7.91 -29.33 0.74
N ALA A 104 -8.22 -29.03 -0.52
CA ALA A 104 -9.60 -29.04 -1.00
C ALA A 104 -10.17 -30.46 -1.03
N ILE A 105 -9.37 -31.48 -1.38
CA ILE A 105 -9.75 -32.90 -1.32
C ILE A 105 -10.03 -33.31 0.12
N ASP A 106 -9.23 -32.79 1.07
CA ASP A 106 -9.42 -33.00 2.50
C ASP A 106 -10.62 -32.21 3.08
N GLY A 107 -11.38 -31.50 2.24
CA GLY A 107 -12.59 -30.78 2.62
C GLY A 107 -12.35 -29.36 3.16
N ALA A 108 -11.14 -28.80 3.01
CA ALA A 108 -10.88 -27.43 3.44
C ALA A 108 -11.64 -26.42 2.56
N THR A 109 -12.34 -25.49 3.20
CA THR A 109 -13.00 -24.36 2.54
C THR A 109 -11.98 -23.40 1.95
N PHE A 110 -12.43 -22.52 1.04
CA PHE A 110 -11.60 -21.46 0.46
C PHE A 110 -10.90 -20.61 1.52
N SER A 111 -11.63 -20.16 2.54
CA SER A 111 -11.06 -19.37 3.63
C SER A 111 -10.00 -20.14 4.41
N GLN A 112 -10.24 -21.41 4.70
CA GLN A 112 -9.25 -22.25 5.39
C GLN A 112 -7.96 -22.36 4.55
N ARG A 113 -8.04 -22.64 3.26
CA ARG A 113 -6.86 -22.69 2.38
C ARG A 113 -6.09 -21.38 2.37
N LEU A 114 -6.79 -20.25 2.26
CA LEU A 114 -6.15 -18.93 2.27
C LEU A 114 -5.44 -18.66 3.59
N PHE A 115 -6.14 -18.82 4.74
CA PHE A 115 -5.61 -18.40 6.04
C PHE A 115 -4.65 -19.42 6.67
N THR A 116 -4.82 -20.73 6.40
CA THR A 116 -3.98 -21.77 7.03
C THR A 116 -2.84 -22.27 6.15
N ILE A 117 -2.91 -22.06 4.83
CA ILE A 117 -1.87 -22.53 3.91
C ILE A 117 -1.17 -21.34 3.24
N VAL A 118 -1.89 -20.55 2.45
CA VAL A 118 -1.27 -19.54 1.59
C VAL A 118 -0.68 -18.38 2.40
N LEU A 119 -1.44 -17.76 3.30
CA LEU A 119 -0.96 -16.64 4.10
C LEU A 119 0.26 -16.98 4.99
N PRO A 120 0.33 -18.13 5.67
CA PRO A 120 1.53 -18.54 6.38
C PRO A 120 2.76 -18.71 5.48
N LEU A 121 2.58 -19.28 4.29
CA LEU A 121 3.67 -19.39 3.30
C LEU A 121 4.11 -18.04 2.75
N MET A 122 3.21 -17.05 2.68
CA MET A 122 3.51 -15.69 2.25
C MET A 122 4.26 -14.85 3.30
N LYS A 123 4.43 -15.32 4.53
CA LYS A 123 5.08 -14.53 5.61
C LYS A 123 6.39 -13.85 5.20
N PRO A 124 7.34 -14.51 4.50
CA PRO A 124 8.59 -13.87 4.09
C PRO A 124 8.35 -12.69 3.12
N ALA A 125 7.46 -12.87 2.15
CA ALA A 125 7.10 -11.82 1.20
C ALA A 125 6.37 -10.66 1.89
N ILE A 126 5.45 -10.97 2.81
CA ILE A 126 4.75 -9.96 3.62
C ILE A 126 5.75 -9.16 4.45
N ALA A 127 6.70 -9.79 5.11
CA ALA A 127 7.74 -9.10 5.86
C ALA A 127 8.56 -8.17 4.96
N THR A 128 8.94 -8.63 3.77
CA THR A 128 9.69 -7.83 2.80
C THR A 128 8.90 -6.59 2.36
N VAL A 129 7.65 -6.74 1.95
CA VAL A 129 6.84 -5.59 1.53
C VAL A 129 6.53 -4.64 2.69
N CYS A 130 6.36 -5.14 3.91
CA CYS A 130 6.19 -4.30 5.10
C CYS A 130 7.41 -3.41 5.34
N ILE A 131 8.64 -3.95 5.22
CA ILE A 131 9.87 -3.18 5.38
C ILE A 131 9.98 -2.12 4.29
N ILE A 132 9.77 -2.49 3.03
CA ILE A 132 9.83 -1.56 1.90
C ILE A 132 8.79 -0.44 2.04
N ASN A 133 7.54 -0.79 2.34
CA ASN A 133 6.46 0.17 2.52
C ASN A 133 6.71 1.08 3.73
N PHE A 134 7.26 0.55 4.82
CA PHE A 134 7.63 1.35 5.99
C PHE A 134 8.65 2.43 5.60
N ILE A 135 9.72 2.06 4.91
CA ILE A 135 10.75 3.00 4.44
C ILE A 135 10.14 4.01 3.45
N THR A 136 9.33 3.56 2.51
CA THR A 136 8.64 4.42 1.52
C THR A 136 7.74 5.44 2.21
N CYS A 137 6.92 5.00 3.17
CA CYS A 137 6.01 5.88 3.91
C CYS A 137 6.77 6.88 4.80
N LEU A 138 7.86 6.46 5.47
CA LEU A 138 8.67 7.37 6.28
C LEU A 138 9.35 8.46 5.45
N ASN A 139 9.83 8.12 4.26
CA ASN A 139 10.52 9.04 3.37
C ASN A 139 9.57 9.90 2.52
N ASN A 140 8.29 9.54 2.46
CA ASN A 140 7.32 10.32 1.70
C ASN A 140 7.05 11.66 2.39
N PHE A 141 7.56 12.73 1.82
CA PHE A 141 7.28 14.11 2.27
C PHE A 141 6.26 14.82 1.36
N PHE A 142 6.14 14.37 0.10
CA PHE A 142 5.29 15.02 -0.90
C PHE A 142 3.81 14.96 -0.51
N THR A 143 3.32 13.77 -0.20
CA THR A 143 1.92 13.57 0.17
C THR A 143 1.49 14.44 1.37
N PRO A 144 2.15 14.41 2.53
CA PRO A 144 1.72 15.25 3.65
C PRO A 144 1.96 16.74 3.42
N LEU A 145 2.96 17.12 2.62
CA LEU A 145 3.21 18.52 2.27
C LEU A 145 2.06 19.12 1.44
N PHE A 146 1.51 18.37 0.49
CA PHE A 146 0.46 18.86 -0.41
C PHE A 146 -0.96 18.67 0.14
N TYR A 147 -1.20 17.65 0.97
CA TYR A 147 -2.55 17.27 1.38
C TYR A 147 -2.85 17.48 2.87
N SER A 148 -1.93 18.13 3.59
CA SER A 148 -2.14 18.47 5.00
C SER A 148 -1.47 19.81 5.36
N ASN A 149 -2.14 20.59 6.20
CA ASN A 149 -1.61 21.80 6.81
C ASN A 149 -1.40 21.66 8.32
N GLY A 150 -2.29 20.95 9.00
CA GLY A 150 -2.30 20.82 10.47
C GLY A 150 -1.61 19.55 10.99
N ILE A 151 -1.57 18.49 10.17
CA ILE A 151 -1.01 17.21 10.59
C ILE A 151 0.47 17.14 10.22
N GLN A 152 1.33 17.49 11.16
CA GLN A 152 2.78 17.39 10.94
C GLN A 152 3.26 15.94 11.06
N VAL A 153 3.95 15.47 10.01
CA VAL A 153 4.68 14.22 9.98
C VAL A 153 6.18 14.45 9.99
N LEU A 154 6.95 13.45 10.39
CA LEU A 154 8.40 13.56 10.58
C LEU A 154 9.14 14.03 9.31
N SER A 155 8.79 13.51 8.15
CA SER A 155 9.40 13.87 6.87
C SER A 155 9.27 15.37 6.56
N VAL A 156 8.09 15.95 6.74
CA VAL A 156 7.84 17.38 6.55
C VAL A 156 8.57 18.21 7.60
N ALA A 157 8.54 17.79 8.87
CA ALA A 157 9.22 18.49 9.94
C ALA A 157 10.74 18.58 9.73
N ILE A 158 11.38 17.50 9.25
CA ILE A 158 12.82 17.50 8.95
C ILE A 158 13.13 18.48 7.82
N VAL A 159 12.36 18.48 6.73
CA VAL A 159 12.58 19.40 5.61
C VAL A 159 12.40 20.87 6.04
N GLN A 160 11.37 21.15 6.85
CA GLN A 160 11.16 22.50 7.39
C GLN A 160 12.32 22.97 8.27
N LEU A 161 12.84 22.10 9.15
CA LEU A 161 13.99 22.42 9.98
C LEU A 161 15.26 22.68 9.16
N GLN A 162 15.49 21.91 8.08
CA GLN A 162 16.61 22.11 7.17
C GLN A 162 16.51 23.46 6.45
N LEU A 163 15.32 23.83 5.97
CA LEU A 163 15.10 25.12 5.32
C LEU A 163 15.34 26.28 6.29
N LEU A 164 14.86 26.18 7.53
CA LEU A 164 15.09 27.21 8.55
C LEU A 164 16.58 27.36 8.89
N SER A 165 17.33 26.25 8.99
CA SER A 165 18.76 26.28 9.25
C SER A 165 19.56 26.93 8.13
N LEU A 166 19.14 26.78 6.86
CA LEU A 166 19.79 27.39 5.70
C LEU A 166 19.51 28.91 5.57
N ILE A 167 18.41 29.40 6.14
CA ILE A 167 18.06 30.83 6.13
C ILE A 167 18.84 31.59 7.21
N HIS A 168 19.35 30.90 8.25
CA HIS A 168 20.10 31.51 9.35
C HIS A 168 21.63 31.46 9.18
N ILE A 169 22.15 30.99 8.01
CA ILE A 169 23.54 31.08 7.60
C ILE A 169 23.69 32.23 6.59
#